data_b02f7974343476e77ea35e8e8436b2eb
#
_entry.id   b02f7974343476e77ea35e8e8436b2eb
#
_cell.length_a   1.000
_cell.length_b   1.000
_cell.length_c   1.000
_cell.angle_alpha   90.00
_cell.angle_beta   90.00
_cell.angle_gamma   90.00
#
_symmetry.space_group_name_H-M   'P 1'
#
loop_
_entity.id
_entity.type
_entity.pdbx_description
1 polymer ?
#
loop_
_entity_poly.entity_id
_entity_poly.type
_entity_poly.pdbx_seq_one_letter_code
_entity_poly.pdbx_strand_id
1 'polypeptide(L)'
;MDYSQFDKKTLMNMLENQESLNRQLLKEQESETTLDFPWAGNLGRWYWHIPSNHLTFNPKKLTALGYSEEDIPKPATYQLFTDKLHPDDYENVMEAMRAHLRGDAPVYEAVYRIKTVSGDYKWYHDRGKITERSKSGKPLFLAGIVFDITKQKEMEQDLK
;
A
#
# COMPACT_ATOMS: atom_id res chain seq x y z
N MET A 1 12.07 4.77 12.17
CA MET A 1 12.85 5.14 10.98
C MET A 1 13.91 6.15 11.35
N ASP A 2 15.13 5.91 10.94
CA ASP A 2 16.24 6.81 11.21
C ASP A 2 16.36 7.84 10.08
N TYR A 3 16.19 9.12 10.40
CA TYR A 3 16.23 10.23 9.44
C TYR A 3 17.60 10.93 9.37
N SER A 4 18.58 10.47 10.14
CA SER A 4 19.89 11.13 10.22
C SER A 4 20.63 11.19 8.88
N GLN A 5 20.32 10.27 7.97
CA GLN A 5 20.92 10.19 6.64
C GLN A 5 20.29 11.15 5.62
N PHE A 6 19.20 11.83 5.98
CA PHE A 6 18.51 12.76 5.08
C PHE A 6 18.86 14.20 5.41
N ASP A 7 18.99 15.04 4.39
CA ASP A 7 19.16 16.46 4.61
C ASP A 7 17.82 17.12 4.99
N LYS A 8 17.89 18.34 5.49
CA LYS A 8 16.72 19.08 5.96
C LYS A 8 15.69 19.30 4.86
N LYS A 9 16.13 19.59 3.65
CA LYS A 9 15.24 19.83 2.50
C LYS A 9 14.47 18.55 2.15
N THR A 10 15.15 17.42 2.14
CA THR A 10 14.51 16.12 1.87
C THR A 10 13.46 15.82 2.90
N LEU A 11 13.78 16.01 4.21
CA LEU A 11 12.82 15.77 5.28
C LEU A 11 11.60 16.67 5.17
N MET A 12 11.77 17.95 4.80
CA MET A 12 10.65 18.86 4.62
C MET A 12 9.77 18.44 3.45
N ASN A 13 10.37 18.02 2.35
CA ASN A 13 9.62 17.53 1.19
C ASN A 13 8.82 16.27 1.52
N MET A 14 9.40 15.37 2.33
CA MET A 14 8.70 14.18 2.80
C MET A 14 7.45 14.53 3.59
N LEU A 15 7.59 15.50 4.52
CA LEU A 15 6.45 15.94 5.34
C LEU A 15 5.36 16.59 4.50
N GLU A 16 5.73 17.46 3.56
CA GLU A 16 4.78 18.12 2.66
C GLU A 16 4.02 17.10 1.81
N ASN A 17 4.71 16.10 1.28
CA ASN A 17 4.10 15.05 0.48
C ASN A 17 3.14 14.21 1.30
N GLN A 18 3.50 13.88 2.54
CA GLN A 18 2.62 13.13 3.44
C GLN A 18 1.35 13.93 3.78
N GLU A 19 1.50 15.22 4.07
CA GLU A 19 0.36 16.07 4.40
C GLU A 19 -0.59 16.22 3.21
N SER A 20 -0.04 16.40 2.01
CA SER A 20 -0.84 16.51 0.79
C SER A 20 -1.62 15.23 0.52
N LEU A 21 -0.97 14.08 0.65
CA LEU A 21 -1.61 12.79 0.46
C LEU A 21 -2.69 12.55 1.52
N ASN A 22 -2.41 12.89 2.78
CA ASN A 22 -3.37 12.75 3.87
C ASN A 22 -4.64 13.54 3.60
N ARG A 23 -4.50 14.77 3.13
CA ARG A 23 -5.66 15.61 2.80
C ARG A 23 -6.47 15.01 1.66
N GLN A 24 -5.80 14.48 0.65
CA GLN A 24 -6.47 13.84 -0.47
C GLN A 24 -7.23 12.58 -0.04
N LEU A 25 -6.62 11.75 0.79
CA LEU A 25 -7.24 10.54 1.28
C LEU A 25 -8.43 10.83 2.19
N LEU A 26 -8.33 11.88 3.01
CA LEU A 26 -9.45 12.32 3.86
C LEU A 26 -10.62 12.81 3.01
N LYS A 27 -10.35 13.54 1.94
CA LYS A 27 -11.38 13.98 1.00
C LYS A 27 -12.10 12.80 0.35
N GLU A 28 -11.35 11.80 -0.09
CA GLU A 28 -11.93 10.60 -0.68
C GLU A 28 -12.80 9.86 0.34
N GLN A 29 -12.33 9.76 1.58
CA GLN A 29 -13.07 9.12 2.65
C GLN A 29 -14.38 9.85 2.94
N GLU A 30 -14.33 11.18 3.07
CA GLU A 30 -15.53 11.99 3.30
C GLU A 30 -16.52 11.86 2.16
N SER A 31 -16.03 11.86 0.92
CA SER A 31 -16.86 11.71 -0.27
C SER A 31 -17.58 10.35 -0.28
N GLU A 32 -16.88 9.28 0.05
CA GLU A 32 -17.49 7.94 0.09
C GLU A 32 -18.49 7.82 1.24
N THR A 33 -18.19 8.42 2.38
CA THR A 33 -19.12 8.44 3.52
C THR A 33 -20.41 9.17 3.14
N THR A 34 -20.26 10.29 2.42
CA THR A 34 -21.41 11.07 1.95
C THR A 34 -22.27 10.28 0.97
N LEU A 35 -21.64 9.43 0.17
CA LEU A 35 -22.34 8.58 -0.80
C LEU A 35 -22.83 7.26 -0.19
N ASP A 36 -22.69 7.10 1.11
CA ASP A 36 -23.14 5.93 1.87
C ASP A 36 -22.43 4.62 1.46
N PHE A 37 -21.18 4.73 1.00
CA PHE A 37 -20.36 3.56 0.71
C PHE A 37 -19.70 3.06 1.99
N PRO A 38 -19.66 1.74 2.21
CA PRO A 38 -18.98 1.20 3.38
C PRO A 38 -17.46 1.34 3.27
N TRP A 39 -16.84 1.89 4.31
CA TRP A 39 -15.39 1.93 4.43
C TRP A 39 -14.82 0.72 5.18
N ALA A 40 -15.64 -0.30 5.38
CA ALA A 40 -15.27 -1.48 6.16
C ALA A 40 -14.00 -2.17 5.64
N GLY A 41 -13.76 -2.08 4.33
CA GLY A 41 -12.58 -2.69 3.71
C GLY A 41 -11.34 -1.83 3.72
N ASN A 42 -11.41 -0.59 4.19
CA ASN A 42 -10.26 0.31 4.18
C ASN A 42 -9.26 -0.11 5.26
N LEU A 43 -8.08 -0.54 4.83
CA LEU A 43 -7.01 -0.99 5.73
C LEU A 43 -5.95 0.07 5.96
N GLY A 44 -6.17 1.29 5.44
CA GLY A 44 -5.32 2.42 5.69
C GLY A 44 -4.25 2.62 4.65
N ARG A 45 -3.35 3.53 4.98
CA ARG A 45 -2.31 4.00 4.09
C ARG A 45 -1.02 3.26 4.32
N TRP A 46 -0.16 3.27 3.28
CA TRP A 46 1.20 2.79 3.40
C TRP A 46 2.15 3.75 2.68
N TYR A 47 3.38 3.79 3.16
CA TYR A 47 4.44 4.64 2.62
C TYR A 47 5.71 3.80 2.47
N TRP A 48 6.32 3.88 1.31
CA TRP A 48 7.52 3.11 1.02
C TRP A 48 8.65 4.02 0.59
N HIS A 49 9.74 4.01 1.37
CA HIS A 49 10.99 4.68 0.99
C HIS A 49 11.80 3.66 0.20
N ILE A 50 11.91 3.88 -1.10
CA ILE A 50 12.42 2.88 -2.02
C ILE A 50 13.90 2.58 -1.81
N PRO A 51 14.81 3.60 -1.70
CA PRO A 51 16.23 3.32 -1.55
C PRO A 51 16.60 2.50 -0.30
N SER A 52 15.90 2.71 0.82
CA SER A 52 16.15 1.97 2.04
C SER A 52 15.26 0.74 2.21
N ASN A 53 14.24 0.61 1.33
CA ASN A 53 13.22 -0.42 1.44
C ASN A 53 12.50 -0.38 2.79
N HIS A 54 12.25 0.82 3.33
CA HIS A 54 11.48 0.98 4.55
C HIS A 54 10.02 1.17 4.22
N LEU A 55 9.17 0.29 4.74
CA LEU A 55 7.73 0.34 4.58
C LEU A 55 7.07 0.72 5.88
N THR A 56 6.27 1.79 5.87
CA THR A 56 5.43 2.20 6.99
C THR A 56 3.99 2.02 6.54
N PHE A 57 3.14 1.46 7.40
CA PHE A 57 1.77 1.15 7.00
C PHE A 57 0.86 1.14 8.22
N ASN A 58 -0.44 1.29 7.97
CA ASN A 58 -1.43 1.11 9.03
C ASN A 58 -1.44 -0.36 9.43
N PRO A 59 -1.33 -0.67 10.73
CA PRO A 59 -1.31 -2.06 11.19
C PRO A 59 -2.49 -2.91 10.73
N LYS A 60 -3.63 -2.31 10.41
CA LYS A 60 -4.80 -3.01 9.89
C LYS A 60 -4.48 -3.85 8.65
N LYS A 61 -3.52 -3.39 7.83
CA LYS A 61 -3.11 -4.13 6.64
C LYS A 61 -2.63 -5.54 6.99
N LEU A 62 -2.01 -5.69 8.15
CA LEU A 62 -1.51 -6.98 8.64
C LEU A 62 -2.49 -7.65 9.59
N THR A 63 -3.09 -6.88 10.52
CA THR A 63 -3.98 -7.47 11.52
C THR A 63 -5.27 -8.00 10.92
N ALA A 64 -5.73 -7.43 9.80
CA ALA A 64 -6.89 -7.97 9.07
C ALA A 64 -6.64 -9.40 8.57
N LEU A 65 -5.38 -9.80 8.43
CA LEU A 65 -5.00 -11.15 8.03
C LEU A 65 -4.86 -12.10 9.23
N GLY A 66 -5.07 -11.60 10.45
CA GLY A 66 -4.98 -12.38 11.67
C GLY A 66 -3.64 -12.30 12.40
N TYR A 67 -2.66 -11.58 11.84
CA TYR A 67 -1.38 -11.41 12.50
C TYR A 67 -1.47 -10.37 13.60
N SER A 68 -0.57 -10.45 14.59
CA SER A 68 -0.49 -9.47 15.67
C SER A 68 0.36 -8.27 15.26
N GLU A 69 0.09 -7.09 15.82
CA GLU A 69 0.95 -5.93 15.63
C GLU A 69 2.38 -6.21 16.12
N GLU A 70 2.53 -7.09 17.10
CA GLU A 70 3.84 -7.50 17.62
C GLU A 70 4.65 -8.26 16.57
N ASP A 71 4.00 -8.83 15.57
CA ASP A 71 4.66 -9.55 14.48
C ASP A 71 5.26 -8.62 13.42
N ILE A 72 5.02 -7.30 13.52
CA ILE A 72 5.54 -6.33 12.55
C ILE A 72 7.01 -6.07 12.83
N PRO A 73 7.91 -6.43 11.89
CA PRO A 73 9.33 -6.11 12.06
C PRO A 73 9.59 -4.62 12.02
N LYS A 74 10.63 -4.16 12.70
CA LYS A 74 11.04 -2.75 12.74
C LYS A 74 12.52 -2.65 12.39
N PRO A 75 12.87 -2.15 11.20
CA PRO A 75 11.97 -1.64 10.16
C PRO A 75 11.28 -2.76 9.38
N ALA A 76 10.12 -2.46 8.81
CA ALA A 76 9.44 -3.35 7.90
C ALA A 76 9.91 -3.09 6.47
N THR A 77 9.85 -4.12 5.62
CA THR A 77 10.15 -4.02 4.21
C THR A 77 8.95 -4.48 3.39
N TYR A 78 8.96 -4.21 2.07
CA TYR A 78 7.83 -4.64 1.23
C TYR A 78 7.68 -6.17 1.21
N GLN A 79 8.76 -6.91 1.45
CA GLN A 79 8.72 -8.37 1.48
C GLN A 79 7.79 -8.91 2.56
N LEU A 80 7.53 -8.13 3.62
CA LEU A 80 6.58 -8.54 4.64
C LEU A 80 5.23 -8.93 4.03
N PHE A 81 4.81 -8.24 2.98
CA PHE A 81 3.55 -8.51 2.29
C PHE A 81 3.72 -9.38 1.05
N THR A 82 4.76 -9.14 0.25
CA THR A 82 4.95 -9.89 -0.99
C THR A 82 5.25 -11.38 -0.73
N ASP A 83 5.86 -11.70 0.40
CA ASP A 83 6.09 -13.09 0.79
C ASP A 83 4.79 -13.85 1.09
N LYS A 84 3.69 -13.14 1.30
CA LYS A 84 2.37 -13.71 1.60
C LYS A 84 1.44 -13.76 0.38
N LEU A 85 1.91 -13.26 -0.76
CA LEU A 85 1.09 -13.25 -1.99
C LEU A 85 0.86 -14.67 -2.50
N HIS A 86 -0.34 -14.88 -3.06
CA HIS A 86 -0.64 -16.13 -3.75
C HIS A 86 0.35 -16.28 -4.91
N PRO A 87 0.91 -17.49 -5.13
CA PRO A 87 1.91 -17.69 -6.18
C PRO A 87 1.46 -17.25 -7.58
N ASP A 88 0.18 -17.43 -7.89
CA ASP A 88 -0.36 -17.04 -9.20
C ASP A 88 -0.46 -15.53 -9.39
N ASP A 89 -0.44 -14.77 -8.30
CA ASP A 89 -0.59 -13.31 -8.34
C ASP A 89 0.76 -12.59 -8.20
N TYR A 90 1.77 -13.28 -7.69
CA TYR A 90 3.07 -12.68 -7.32
C TYR A 90 3.70 -11.89 -8.47
N GLU A 91 3.86 -12.52 -9.62
CA GLU A 91 4.55 -11.88 -10.74
C GLU A 91 3.76 -10.69 -11.29
N ASN A 92 2.43 -10.79 -11.33
CA ASN A 92 1.58 -9.70 -11.80
C ASN A 92 1.69 -8.47 -10.88
N VAL A 93 1.74 -8.69 -9.56
CA VAL A 93 1.90 -7.61 -8.59
C VAL A 93 3.27 -6.95 -8.75
N MET A 94 4.32 -7.76 -8.83
CA MET A 94 5.69 -7.26 -8.99
C MET A 94 5.84 -6.49 -10.30
N GLU A 95 5.26 -6.98 -11.39
CA GLU A 95 5.33 -6.28 -12.68
C GLU A 95 4.53 -4.97 -12.66
N ALA A 96 3.38 -4.92 -11.99
CA ALA A 96 2.61 -3.68 -11.83
C ALA A 96 3.44 -2.61 -11.12
N MET A 97 4.19 -3.00 -10.10
CA MET A 97 5.08 -2.08 -9.40
C MET A 97 6.24 -1.64 -10.29
N ARG A 98 6.89 -2.60 -10.97
CA ARG A 98 8.02 -2.29 -11.87
C ARG A 98 7.59 -1.33 -12.98
N ALA A 99 6.41 -1.54 -13.55
CA ALA A 99 5.90 -0.68 -14.62
C ALA A 99 5.71 0.76 -14.14
N HIS A 100 5.15 0.91 -12.94
CA HIS A 100 4.98 2.25 -12.37
C HIS A 100 6.34 2.91 -12.07
N LEU A 101 7.27 2.15 -11.50
CA LEU A 101 8.61 2.69 -11.18
C LEU A 101 9.37 3.11 -12.43
N ARG A 102 9.20 2.40 -13.55
CA ARG A 102 9.81 2.75 -14.84
C ARG A 102 9.14 3.95 -15.52
N GLY A 103 7.95 4.33 -15.09
CA GLY A 103 7.18 5.37 -15.74
C GLY A 103 6.23 4.88 -16.83
N ASP A 104 6.12 3.56 -17.01
CA ASP A 104 5.23 2.96 -18.01
C ASP A 104 3.76 2.97 -17.59
N ALA A 105 3.50 3.08 -16.30
CA ALA A 105 2.15 3.17 -15.75
C ALA A 105 2.04 4.40 -14.84
N PRO A 106 0.94 5.18 -14.93
CA PRO A 106 0.80 6.41 -14.13
C PRO A 106 0.59 6.16 -12.64
N VAL A 107 0.14 4.96 -12.29
CA VAL A 107 -0.07 4.56 -10.88
C VAL A 107 0.32 3.09 -10.74
N TYR A 108 0.60 2.69 -9.48
CA TYR A 108 0.65 1.29 -9.12
C TYR A 108 -0.77 0.89 -8.72
N GLU A 109 -1.28 -0.16 -9.31
CA GLU A 109 -2.59 -0.72 -8.95
C GLU A 109 -2.56 -2.22 -9.13
N ALA A 110 -3.00 -2.94 -8.11
CA ALA A 110 -3.02 -4.40 -8.16
C ALA A 110 -4.15 -4.96 -7.31
N VAL A 111 -4.78 -6.00 -7.82
CA VAL A 111 -5.72 -6.83 -7.07
C VAL A 111 -5.06 -8.18 -6.90
N TYR A 112 -4.97 -8.66 -5.67
CA TYR A 112 -4.23 -9.88 -5.39
C TYR A 112 -4.79 -10.61 -4.19
N ARG A 113 -4.44 -11.89 -4.10
CA ARG A 113 -4.75 -12.73 -2.95
C ARG A 113 -3.54 -12.72 -2.02
N ILE A 114 -3.81 -12.54 -0.73
CA ILE A 114 -2.77 -12.50 0.30
C ILE A 114 -3.13 -13.47 1.43
N LYS A 115 -2.12 -14.19 1.91
CA LYS A 115 -2.30 -15.28 2.85
C LYS A 115 -2.56 -14.79 4.26
N THR A 116 -3.61 -15.34 4.88
CA THR A 116 -3.92 -15.09 6.29
C THR A 116 -3.08 -16.00 7.18
N VAL A 117 -3.10 -15.72 8.48
CA VAL A 117 -2.41 -16.53 9.49
C VAL A 117 -2.89 -17.98 9.51
N SER A 118 -4.16 -18.23 9.12
CA SER A 118 -4.71 -19.59 9.08
C SER A 118 -4.37 -20.35 7.79
N GLY A 119 -3.77 -19.69 6.81
CA GLY A 119 -3.42 -20.27 5.53
C GLY A 119 -4.41 -20.01 4.41
N ASP A 120 -5.56 -19.45 4.72
CA ASP A 120 -6.54 -19.01 3.73
C ASP A 120 -6.06 -17.71 3.05
N TYR A 121 -6.76 -17.28 2.02
CA TYR A 121 -6.44 -16.07 1.30
C TYR A 121 -7.56 -15.05 1.39
N LYS A 122 -7.18 -13.78 1.50
CA LYS A 122 -8.08 -12.65 1.31
C LYS A 122 -7.71 -11.91 0.06
N TRP A 123 -8.67 -11.19 -0.52
CA TRP A 123 -8.46 -10.36 -1.70
C TRP A 123 -8.20 -8.92 -1.26
N TYR A 124 -7.09 -8.35 -1.71
CA TYR A 124 -6.74 -6.96 -1.48
C TYR A 124 -6.71 -6.20 -2.79
N HIS A 125 -7.17 -4.96 -2.74
CA HIS A 125 -7.02 -3.99 -3.83
C HIS A 125 -6.08 -2.90 -3.33
N ASP A 126 -4.96 -2.75 -3.99
CA ASP A 126 -3.87 -1.87 -3.58
C ASP A 126 -3.64 -0.83 -4.66
N ARG A 127 -3.49 0.43 -4.26
CA ARG A 127 -3.23 1.54 -5.18
C ARG A 127 -2.18 2.46 -4.57
N GLY A 128 -1.26 2.91 -5.41
CA GLY A 128 -0.24 3.82 -4.95
C GLY A 128 0.37 4.62 -6.08
N LYS A 129 1.16 5.63 -5.69
CA LYS A 129 1.81 6.52 -6.65
C LYS A 129 3.11 7.04 -6.07
N ILE A 130 4.08 7.24 -6.93
CA ILE A 130 5.34 7.89 -6.56
C ILE A 130 5.00 9.32 -6.13
N THR A 131 5.43 9.71 -4.92
CA THR A 131 5.19 11.04 -4.38
C THR A 131 6.43 11.92 -4.48
N GLU A 132 7.62 11.33 -4.63
CA GLU A 132 8.86 12.09 -4.73
C GLU A 132 9.89 11.35 -5.57
N ARG A 133 10.59 12.11 -6.41
CA ARG A 133 11.71 11.62 -7.20
C ARG A 133 12.97 12.43 -6.90
N SER A 134 14.13 11.82 -7.09
CA SER A 134 15.41 12.53 -6.98
C SER A 134 15.57 13.50 -8.15
N LYS A 135 16.61 14.35 -8.08
CA LYS A 135 16.93 15.27 -9.16
C LYS A 135 17.20 14.54 -10.49
N SER A 136 17.70 13.32 -10.44
CA SER A 136 17.94 12.48 -11.61
C SER A 136 16.71 11.72 -12.07
N GLY A 137 15.56 11.90 -11.42
CA GLY A 137 14.31 11.25 -11.78
C GLY A 137 14.08 9.90 -11.15
N LYS A 138 14.94 9.44 -10.26
CA LYS A 138 14.78 8.14 -9.59
C LYS A 138 13.67 8.22 -8.54
N PRO A 139 12.77 7.22 -8.49
CA PRO A 139 11.73 7.20 -7.47
C PRO A 139 12.33 7.09 -6.06
N LEU A 140 11.88 7.95 -5.14
CA LEU A 140 12.32 7.94 -3.75
C LEU A 140 11.23 7.47 -2.81
N PHE A 141 10.00 7.94 -3.01
CA PHE A 141 8.88 7.61 -2.14
C PHE A 141 7.66 7.23 -2.95
N LEU A 142 6.95 6.25 -2.45
CA LEU A 142 5.68 5.80 -2.99
C LEU A 142 4.69 5.73 -1.83
N ALA A 143 3.48 6.20 -2.06
CA ALA A 143 2.44 6.17 -1.04
C ALA A 143 1.16 5.58 -1.64
N GLY A 144 0.41 4.87 -0.82
CA GLY A 144 -0.79 4.24 -1.29
C GLY A 144 -1.80 3.94 -0.21
N ILE A 145 -2.85 3.28 -0.63
CA ILE A 145 -3.95 2.87 0.23
C ILE A 145 -4.39 1.46 -0.20
N VAL A 146 -4.81 0.66 0.76
CA VAL A 146 -5.19 -0.73 0.50
C VAL A 146 -6.58 -1.01 1.05
N PHE A 147 -7.36 -1.80 0.30
CA PHE A 147 -8.71 -2.21 0.65
C PHE A 147 -8.83 -3.73 0.66
N ASP A 148 -9.53 -4.25 1.66
CA ASP A 148 -9.93 -5.65 1.69
C ASP A 148 -11.22 -5.78 0.87
N ILE A 149 -11.16 -6.46 -0.26
CA ILE A 149 -12.29 -6.64 -1.17
C ILE A 149 -12.75 -8.10 -1.21
N THR A 150 -12.42 -8.88 -0.17
CA THR A 150 -12.76 -10.29 -0.11
C THR A 150 -14.26 -10.52 -0.27
N LYS A 151 -15.06 -9.74 0.44
CA LYS A 151 -16.53 -9.86 0.38
C LYS A 151 -17.06 -9.57 -1.02
N GLN A 152 -16.55 -8.52 -1.66
CA GLN A 152 -16.96 -8.16 -3.02
C GLN A 152 -16.60 -9.27 -4.01
N LYS A 153 -15.43 -9.88 -3.85
CA LYS A 153 -14.99 -10.97 -4.72
C LYS A 153 -15.83 -12.22 -4.55
N GLU A 154 -16.21 -12.54 -3.31
CA GLU A 154 -17.08 -13.67 -3.02
C GLU A 154 -18.46 -13.45 -3.63
N MET A 155 -19.00 -12.23 -3.55
CA MET A 155 -20.30 -11.90 -4.14
C MET A 155 -20.25 -12.00 -5.67
N GLU A 156 -19.18 -11.58 -6.30
CA GLU A 156 -18.99 -11.72 -7.75
C GLU A 156 -19.04 -13.17 -8.19
N GLN A 157 -18.39 -14.06 -7.41
CA GLN A 157 -18.38 -15.49 -7.68
C GLN A 157 -19.77 -16.13 -7.52
N ASP A 158 -20.50 -15.70 -6.50
CA ASP A 158 -21.86 -16.20 -6.25
C ASP A 158 -22.85 -15.83 -7.34
N LEU A 159 -22.59 -14.73 -8.06
CA LEU A 159 -23.45 -14.27 -9.14
C LEU A 159 -23.20 -14.96 -10.48
N LYS A 160 -22.18 -15.78 -10.57
CA LYS A 160 -21.87 -16.57 -11.78
C LYS A 160 -22.53 -17.97 -11.71
#